data_2638d987b7ba998b450d4eae592e53e4
#
_entry.id   2638d987b7ba998b450d4eae592e53e4
#
_cell.length_a   1.000
_cell.length_b   1.000
_cell.length_c   1.000
_cell.angle_alpha   90.00
_cell.angle_beta   90.00
_cell.angle_gamma   90.00
#
_symmetry.space_group_name_H-M   'P 1'
#
loop_
_entity.id
_entity.type
_entity.pdbx_description
1 polymer ?
#
loop_
_entity_poly.entity_id
_entity_poly.type
_entity_poly.pdbx_seq_one_letter_code
_entity_poly.pdbx_strand_id
1 'polypeptide(L)'
;AANKVRKWSTQSRENTPWYQHEELGYNYRMSNVIAGVVRGQYPYLEEHIAQKKAIYERYKEGFKDLPVMMNPFDAKKSEPNFWLSCLLLDSEAMCKQVRGEQEALYISEAGKTCPTEILEVLETYNAEGRPLWKPMHMQPIYRMNGFVTREGNGRAKINASNQSPLVN
;
A
#
# COMPACT_ATOMS: atom_id res chain seq x y z
N ALA A 1 8.00 -24.27 -11.89
CA ALA A 1 7.31 -22.98 -11.69
C ALA A 1 7.96 -21.86 -12.53
N ALA A 2 9.27 -21.55 -12.39
CA ALA A 2 9.90 -20.40 -13.05
C ALA A 2 9.76 -20.38 -14.58
N ASN A 3 9.97 -21.51 -15.26
CA ASN A 3 9.83 -21.61 -16.73
C ASN A 3 8.41 -21.35 -17.18
N LYS A 4 7.41 -21.80 -16.41
CA LYS A 4 5.99 -21.54 -16.71
C LYS A 4 5.67 -20.06 -16.61
N VAL A 5 6.16 -19.39 -15.56
CA VAL A 5 5.97 -17.94 -15.39
C VAL A 5 6.64 -17.16 -16.51
N ARG A 6 7.85 -17.54 -16.92
CA ARG A 6 8.53 -16.92 -18.08
C ARG A 6 7.72 -17.08 -19.36
N LYS A 7 7.20 -18.28 -19.65
CA LYS A 7 6.37 -18.55 -20.80
C LYS A 7 5.13 -17.65 -20.78
N TRP A 8 4.38 -17.65 -19.72
CA TRP A 8 3.18 -16.83 -19.56
C TRP A 8 3.44 -15.32 -19.70
N SER A 9 4.54 -14.81 -19.13
CA SER A 9 4.88 -13.39 -19.21
C SER A 9 5.27 -12.90 -20.61
N THR A 10 5.53 -13.84 -21.54
CA THR A 10 5.90 -13.59 -22.93
C THR A 10 4.85 -14.12 -23.90
N GLN A 11 3.57 -13.97 -23.55
CA GLN A 11 2.41 -14.34 -24.38
C GLN A 11 2.27 -15.86 -24.61
N SER A 12 2.93 -16.71 -23.85
CA SER A 12 2.99 -18.17 -24.05
C SER A 12 3.41 -18.58 -25.47
N ARG A 13 4.25 -17.76 -26.11
CA ARG A 13 4.73 -18.04 -27.45
C ARG A 13 5.64 -19.27 -27.44
N GLU A 14 5.40 -20.18 -28.41
CA GLU A 14 6.26 -21.34 -28.63
C GLU A 14 7.54 -20.97 -29.39
N ASN A 15 8.57 -21.79 -29.22
CA ASN A 15 9.85 -21.61 -29.91
C ASN A 15 9.79 -22.16 -31.33
N THR A 16 9.00 -21.54 -32.18
CA THR A 16 8.82 -21.90 -33.58
C THR A 16 9.07 -20.69 -34.50
N PRO A 17 9.43 -20.89 -35.79
CA PRO A 17 9.59 -19.79 -36.74
C PRO A 17 8.34 -18.95 -36.98
N TRP A 18 7.18 -19.53 -36.73
CA TRP A 18 5.86 -18.89 -36.83
C TRP A 18 5.29 -18.57 -35.44
N TYR A 19 4.22 -17.78 -35.39
CA TYR A 19 3.49 -17.50 -34.16
C TYR A 19 2.60 -18.68 -33.80
N GLN A 20 2.91 -19.35 -32.69
CA GLN A 20 2.15 -20.44 -32.14
C GLN A 20 1.99 -20.28 -30.64
N HIS A 21 0.79 -20.52 -30.14
CA HIS A 21 0.43 -20.42 -28.73
C HIS A 21 -0.43 -21.63 -28.37
N GLU A 22 0.04 -22.49 -27.48
CA GLU A 22 -0.69 -23.69 -27.02
C GLU A 22 -1.54 -23.40 -25.78
N GLU A 23 -1.31 -22.25 -25.16
CA GLU A 23 -2.03 -21.83 -23.98
C GLU A 23 -2.11 -20.30 -23.91
N LEU A 24 -3.02 -19.80 -23.07
CA LEU A 24 -3.15 -18.37 -22.80
C LEU A 24 -1.87 -17.83 -22.12
N GLY A 25 -1.40 -16.71 -22.63
CA GLY A 25 -0.29 -15.96 -22.06
C GLY A 25 -0.57 -14.46 -21.98
N TYR A 26 0.37 -13.73 -21.41
CA TYR A 26 0.21 -12.30 -21.08
C TYR A 26 1.44 -11.53 -21.50
N ASN A 27 1.30 -10.22 -21.66
CA ASN A 27 2.42 -9.33 -21.85
C ASN A 27 2.80 -8.70 -20.51
N TYR A 28 3.67 -9.38 -19.74
CA TYR A 28 4.15 -8.93 -18.44
C TYR A 28 5.65 -8.57 -18.44
N ARG A 29 6.23 -8.39 -19.63
CA ARG A 29 7.61 -7.92 -19.75
C ARG A 29 7.64 -6.40 -19.90
N MET A 30 8.64 -5.78 -19.27
CA MET A 30 8.89 -4.35 -19.43
C MET A 30 9.19 -4.02 -20.89
N SER A 31 8.49 -3.04 -21.46
CA SER A 31 8.80 -2.55 -22.80
C SER A 31 10.11 -1.74 -22.81
N ASN A 32 10.75 -1.62 -23.98
CA ASN A 32 11.98 -0.84 -24.13
C ASN A 32 11.78 0.65 -23.79
N VAL A 33 10.59 1.20 -24.03
CA VAL A 33 10.25 2.57 -23.67
C VAL A 33 10.28 2.75 -22.15
N ILE A 34 9.59 1.86 -21.43
CA ILE A 34 9.58 1.88 -19.95
C ILE A 34 10.99 1.63 -19.41
N ALA A 35 11.74 0.69 -19.99
CA ALA A 35 13.12 0.43 -19.59
C ALA A 35 14.01 1.68 -19.79
N GLY A 36 13.81 2.44 -20.87
CA GLY A 36 14.48 3.70 -21.13
C GLY A 36 14.17 4.75 -20.06
N VAL A 37 12.90 4.91 -19.68
CA VAL A 37 12.48 5.82 -18.61
C VAL A 37 13.13 5.43 -17.27
N VAL A 38 13.06 4.16 -16.89
CA VAL A 38 13.69 3.66 -15.65
C VAL A 38 15.19 3.91 -15.66
N ARG A 39 15.86 3.62 -16.77
CA ARG A 39 17.31 3.87 -16.91
C ARG A 39 17.66 5.36 -16.77
N GLY A 40 16.82 6.25 -17.30
CA GLY A 40 17.00 7.69 -17.17
C GLY A 40 16.82 8.22 -15.76
N GLN A 41 15.99 7.57 -14.95
CA GLN A 41 15.72 7.95 -13.55
C GLN A 41 16.70 7.32 -12.55
N TYR A 42 17.27 6.17 -12.89
CA TYR A 42 18.13 5.39 -11.99
C TYR A 42 19.31 6.18 -11.38
N PRO A 43 20.03 7.05 -12.13
CA PRO A 43 21.14 7.84 -11.56
C PRO A 43 20.73 8.78 -10.41
N TYR A 44 19.46 9.14 -10.32
CA TYR A 44 18.91 10.06 -9.30
C TYR A 44 18.25 9.35 -8.12
N LEU A 45 18.28 8.02 -8.09
CA LEU A 45 17.55 7.23 -7.10
C LEU A 45 17.95 7.57 -5.66
N GLU A 46 19.25 7.61 -5.39
CA GLU A 46 19.78 7.89 -4.05
C GLU A 46 19.46 9.32 -3.59
N GLU A 47 19.54 10.27 -4.51
CA GLU A 47 19.14 11.66 -4.24
C GLU A 47 17.65 11.73 -3.87
N HIS A 48 16.79 11.06 -4.62
CA HIS A 48 15.36 11.04 -4.35
C HIS A 48 15.03 10.37 -3.01
N ILE A 49 15.73 9.29 -2.65
CA ILE A 49 15.58 8.64 -1.34
C ILE A 49 15.99 9.61 -0.22
N ALA A 50 17.11 10.30 -0.38
CA ALA A 50 17.56 11.29 0.61
C ALA A 50 16.56 12.44 0.79
N GLN A 51 16.01 12.97 -0.30
CA GLN A 51 14.96 14.01 -0.27
C GLN A 51 13.70 13.50 0.45
N LYS A 52 13.24 12.28 0.15
CA LYS A 52 12.07 11.67 0.80
C LYS A 52 12.30 11.44 2.29
N LYS A 53 13.49 11.00 2.66
CA LYS A 53 13.90 10.87 4.06
C LYS A 53 13.85 12.20 4.79
N ALA A 54 14.39 13.27 4.20
CA ALA A 54 14.37 14.59 4.78
C ALA A 54 12.93 15.12 5.00
N ILE A 55 12.00 14.82 4.09
CA ILE A 55 10.57 15.14 4.25
C ILE A 55 9.98 14.36 5.43
N TYR A 56 10.24 13.04 5.51
CA TYR A 56 9.78 12.20 6.61
C TYR A 56 10.24 12.70 7.98
N GLU A 57 11.53 13.02 8.12
CA GLU A 57 12.09 13.51 9.37
C GLU A 57 11.52 14.89 9.75
N ARG A 58 11.24 15.75 8.76
CA ARG A 58 10.57 17.04 8.99
C ARG A 58 9.16 16.86 9.54
N TYR A 59 8.38 15.95 8.97
CA TYR A 59 7.05 15.63 9.49
C TYR A 59 7.13 15.04 10.89
N LYS A 60 8.05 14.10 11.11
CA LYS A 60 8.24 13.47 12.42
C LYS A 60 8.58 14.48 13.51
N GLU A 61 9.45 15.45 13.23
CA GLU A 61 9.75 16.53 14.15
C GLU A 61 8.57 17.48 14.33
N GLY A 62 7.88 17.85 13.23
CA GLY A 62 6.74 18.78 13.28
C GLY A 62 5.54 18.24 14.04
N PHE A 63 5.39 16.92 14.10
CA PHE A 63 4.23 16.26 14.74
C PHE A 63 4.54 15.64 16.11
N LYS A 64 5.76 15.79 16.63
CA LYS A 64 6.21 15.11 17.86
C LYS A 64 5.36 15.37 19.10
N ASP A 65 4.70 16.53 19.16
CA ASP A 65 3.87 16.95 20.30
C ASP A 65 2.36 16.74 20.04
N LEU A 66 2.02 16.11 18.91
CA LEU A 66 0.63 15.78 18.56
C LEU A 66 0.34 14.30 18.83
N PRO A 67 -0.93 13.93 19.08
CA PRO A 67 -1.32 12.54 19.30
C PRO A 67 -1.35 11.74 17.98
N VAL A 68 -0.22 11.73 17.28
CA VAL A 68 -0.03 11.02 16.03
C VAL A 68 1.35 10.38 15.99
N MET A 69 1.50 9.34 15.22
CA MET A 69 2.77 8.67 14.97
C MET A 69 3.01 8.57 13.47
N MET A 70 4.25 8.81 13.05
CA MET A 70 4.67 8.50 11.68
C MET A 70 4.87 6.99 11.53
N ASN A 71 4.68 6.47 10.30
CA ASN A 71 4.91 5.06 10.00
C ASN A 71 6.26 4.57 10.57
N PRO A 72 6.25 3.64 11.54
CA PRO A 72 7.48 3.16 12.18
C PRO A 72 8.23 2.18 11.28
N PHE A 73 9.54 2.11 11.46
CA PHE A 73 10.38 1.06 10.89
C PHE A 73 11.51 0.69 11.85
N ASP A 74 11.98 -0.53 11.76
CA ASP A 74 13.13 -1.01 12.52
C ASP A 74 14.41 -0.85 11.67
N ALA A 75 15.20 0.18 11.95
CA ALA A 75 16.43 0.48 11.23
C ALA A 75 17.49 -0.63 11.29
N LYS A 76 17.36 -1.62 12.20
CA LYS A 76 18.25 -2.79 12.26
C LYS A 76 17.83 -3.89 11.30
N LYS A 77 16.58 -3.89 10.85
CA LYS A 77 16.00 -4.96 10.03
C LYS A 77 15.50 -4.48 8.67
N SER A 78 15.40 -3.17 8.47
CA SER A 78 14.84 -2.60 7.23
C SER A 78 15.53 -1.29 6.88
N GLU A 79 15.63 -1.05 5.58
CA GLU A 79 16.11 0.18 4.99
C GLU A 79 14.99 0.73 4.07
N PRO A 80 14.14 1.61 4.58
CA PRO A 80 13.03 2.16 3.81
C PRO A 80 13.52 3.20 2.80
N ASN A 81 12.85 3.28 1.67
CA ASN A 81 13.07 4.30 0.66
C ASN A 81 12.25 5.58 0.91
N PHE A 82 11.47 5.64 2.00
CA PHE A 82 10.62 6.76 2.40
C PHE A 82 9.66 7.24 1.30
N TRP A 83 9.21 6.34 0.45
CA TRP A 83 8.30 6.67 -0.65
C TRP A 83 7.07 7.44 -0.18
N LEU A 84 6.47 7.02 0.92
CA LEU A 84 5.33 7.68 1.54
C LEU A 84 5.61 8.00 3.00
N SER A 85 5.10 9.15 3.43
CA SER A 85 5.02 9.55 4.83
C SER A 85 3.58 9.32 5.29
N CYS A 86 3.37 8.36 6.18
CA CYS A 86 2.05 8.00 6.69
C CYS A 86 1.89 8.45 8.13
N LEU A 87 0.72 9.00 8.45
CA LEU A 87 0.31 9.39 9.79
C LEU A 87 -0.63 8.33 10.36
N LEU A 88 -0.38 7.92 11.59
CA LEU A 88 -1.29 7.11 12.38
C LEU A 88 -1.78 7.97 13.55
N LEU A 89 -3.09 8.04 13.72
CA LEU A 89 -3.70 8.69 14.88
C LEU A 89 -3.61 7.77 16.10
N ASP A 90 -3.32 8.33 17.25
CA ASP A 90 -3.43 7.61 18.50
C ASP A 90 -4.88 7.21 18.75
N SER A 91 -5.08 6.01 19.24
CA SER A 91 -6.41 5.46 19.47
C SER A 91 -7.26 6.30 20.43
N GLU A 92 -6.64 6.98 21.37
CA GLU A 92 -7.33 7.84 22.33
C GLU A 92 -7.76 9.19 21.72
N ALA A 93 -7.05 9.67 20.71
CA ALA A 93 -7.39 10.87 19.98
C ALA A 93 -8.39 10.63 18.85
N MET A 94 -8.63 9.38 18.50
CA MET A 94 -9.49 9.00 17.38
C MET A 94 -10.94 8.79 17.82
N CYS A 95 -11.88 9.32 17.04
CA CYS A 95 -13.31 9.00 17.17
C CYS A 95 -13.57 7.51 17.02
N LYS A 96 -14.67 7.05 17.60
CA LYS A 96 -15.12 5.67 17.43
C LYS A 96 -15.32 5.32 15.95
N GLN A 97 -14.63 4.31 15.51
CA GLN A 97 -14.79 3.78 14.15
C GLN A 97 -15.85 2.67 14.15
N VAL A 98 -16.81 2.76 13.23
CA VAL A 98 -17.73 1.68 12.88
C VAL A 98 -17.37 1.17 11.50
N ARG A 99 -16.99 -0.08 11.42
CA ARG A 99 -16.57 -0.70 10.14
C ARG A 99 -17.73 -1.46 9.53
N GLY A 100 -18.13 -1.01 8.34
CA GLY A 100 -18.97 -1.77 7.43
C GLY A 100 -18.15 -2.57 6.42
N GLU A 101 -18.82 -3.33 5.57
CA GLU A 101 -18.15 -4.08 4.50
C GLU A 101 -17.52 -3.18 3.43
N GLN A 102 -18.06 -2.00 3.22
CA GLN A 102 -17.65 -1.09 2.15
C GLN A 102 -17.01 0.19 2.66
N GLU A 103 -17.40 0.64 3.85
CA GLU A 103 -17.04 1.94 4.40
C GLU A 103 -16.51 1.82 5.84
N ALA A 104 -15.58 2.70 6.19
CA ALA A 104 -15.28 3.02 7.56
C ALA A 104 -16.03 4.31 7.91
N LEU A 105 -17.00 4.20 8.80
CA LEU A 105 -17.71 5.35 9.34
C LEU A 105 -17.11 5.74 10.69
N TYR A 106 -17.08 7.04 10.96
CA TYR A 106 -16.62 7.57 12.23
C TYR A 106 -17.77 8.27 12.93
N ILE A 107 -17.92 8.01 14.23
CA ILE A 107 -18.90 8.70 15.05
C ILE A 107 -18.19 9.86 15.71
N SER A 108 -18.58 11.09 15.36
CA SER A 108 -17.97 12.29 15.92
C SER A 108 -18.08 12.33 17.45
N GLU A 109 -16.98 12.65 18.11
CA GLU A 109 -16.86 12.78 19.55
C GLU A 109 -16.12 14.08 19.88
N ALA A 110 -16.61 14.81 20.87
CA ALA A 110 -16.00 16.08 21.29
C ALA A 110 -14.54 15.88 21.74
N GLY A 111 -13.63 16.67 21.22
CA GLY A 111 -12.20 16.59 21.53
C GLY A 111 -11.43 15.47 20.83
N LYS A 112 -12.09 14.73 19.93
CA LYS A 112 -11.46 13.70 19.09
C LYS A 112 -11.60 14.03 17.62
N THR A 113 -10.81 13.35 16.80
CA THR A 113 -10.82 13.52 15.34
C THR A 113 -10.81 12.18 14.62
N CYS A 114 -10.88 12.23 13.29
CA CYS A 114 -10.77 11.05 12.45
C CYS A 114 -9.99 11.36 11.16
N PRO A 115 -9.52 10.34 10.44
CA PRO A 115 -8.78 10.55 9.18
C PRO A 115 -9.54 11.41 8.16
N THR A 116 -10.88 11.29 8.07
CA THR A 116 -11.70 12.07 7.15
C THR A 116 -11.61 13.56 7.46
N GLU A 117 -11.82 13.96 8.72
CA GLU A 117 -11.72 15.36 9.14
C GLU A 117 -10.32 15.94 8.89
N ILE A 118 -9.26 15.15 9.15
CA ILE A 118 -7.89 15.59 8.87
C ILE A 118 -7.68 15.82 7.38
N LEU A 119 -8.19 14.94 6.52
CA LEU A 119 -8.08 15.08 5.07
C LEU A 119 -8.81 16.33 4.59
N GLU A 120 -10.02 16.60 5.10
CA GLU A 120 -10.79 17.80 4.80
C GLU A 120 -10.04 19.09 5.22
N VAL A 121 -9.43 19.10 6.40
CA VAL A 121 -8.60 20.22 6.85
C VAL A 121 -7.38 20.41 5.96
N LEU A 122 -6.66 19.35 5.62
CA LEU A 122 -5.51 19.43 4.71
C LEU A 122 -5.88 20.02 3.35
N GLU A 123 -7.03 19.66 2.82
CA GLU A 123 -7.55 20.21 1.56
C GLU A 123 -7.73 21.74 1.63
N THR A 124 -8.21 22.29 2.76
CA THR A 124 -8.34 23.75 2.95
C THR A 124 -6.99 24.48 2.87
N TYR A 125 -5.89 23.77 3.17
CA TYR A 125 -4.52 24.30 3.05
C TYR A 125 -3.82 23.91 1.74
N ASN A 126 -4.57 23.43 0.76
CA ASN A 126 -4.06 22.96 -0.53
C ASN A 126 -3.02 21.82 -0.37
N ALA A 127 -3.19 20.99 0.63
CA ALA A 127 -2.38 19.80 0.88
C ALA A 127 -3.21 18.55 0.62
N GLU A 128 -2.74 17.68 -0.26
CA GLU A 128 -3.42 16.43 -0.57
C GLU A 128 -2.95 15.32 0.37
N GLY A 129 -3.89 14.71 1.07
CA GLY A 129 -3.72 13.47 1.82
C GLY A 129 -4.63 12.37 1.27
N ARG A 130 -4.29 11.13 1.52
CA ARG A 130 -5.12 9.97 1.15
C ARG A 130 -5.15 8.93 2.25
N PRO A 131 -6.27 8.23 2.45
CA PRO A 131 -6.31 7.09 3.35
C PRO A 131 -5.30 6.02 2.93
N LEU A 132 -4.77 5.29 3.90
CA LEU A 132 -3.96 4.11 3.60
C LEU A 132 -4.77 3.10 2.80
N TRP A 133 -4.12 2.37 1.89
CA TRP A 133 -4.79 1.42 1.02
C TRP A 133 -5.50 0.32 1.80
N LYS A 134 -6.71 0.04 1.36
CA LYS A 134 -7.45 -1.11 1.83
C LYS A 134 -6.71 -2.40 1.46
N PRO A 135 -6.42 -3.29 2.41
CA PRO A 135 -5.73 -4.55 2.13
C PRO A 135 -6.43 -5.37 1.05
N MET A 136 -5.66 -6.08 0.23
CA MET A 136 -6.19 -6.82 -0.92
C MET A 136 -7.27 -7.84 -0.54
N HIS A 137 -7.09 -8.56 0.57
CA HIS A 137 -8.10 -9.53 1.05
C HIS A 137 -9.42 -8.88 1.49
N MET A 138 -9.44 -7.57 1.73
CA MET A 138 -10.64 -6.81 2.06
C MET A 138 -11.32 -6.19 0.84
N GLN A 139 -10.71 -6.28 -0.34
CA GLN A 139 -11.32 -5.76 -1.55
C GLN A 139 -12.57 -6.58 -1.92
N PRO A 140 -13.67 -5.94 -2.36
CA PRO A 140 -14.91 -6.64 -2.71
C PRO A 140 -14.73 -7.78 -3.71
N ILE A 141 -13.83 -7.62 -4.68
CA ILE A 141 -13.55 -8.63 -5.71
C ILE A 141 -13.00 -9.94 -5.12
N TYR A 142 -12.34 -9.88 -3.95
CA TYR A 142 -11.75 -11.06 -3.30
C TYR A 142 -12.61 -11.62 -2.16
N ARG A 143 -13.83 -11.12 -2.01
CA ARG A 143 -14.75 -11.47 -0.92
C ARG A 143 -15.03 -12.97 -0.82
N MET A 144 -15.05 -13.66 -1.95
CA MET A 144 -15.31 -15.10 -2.05
C MET A 144 -14.05 -15.96 -1.97
N ASN A 145 -12.87 -15.33 -1.94
CA ASN A 145 -11.61 -16.06 -1.89
C ASN A 145 -11.23 -16.44 -0.48
N GLY A 146 -10.48 -17.52 -0.33
CA GLY A 146 -9.86 -17.88 0.95
C GLY A 146 -8.76 -16.90 1.34
N PHE A 147 -8.55 -16.75 2.64
CA PHE A 147 -7.44 -15.99 3.21
C PHE A 147 -6.56 -16.92 4.05
N VAL A 148 -5.28 -16.99 3.73
CA VAL A 148 -4.32 -17.84 4.44
C VAL A 148 -3.62 -17.01 5.51
N THR A 149 -3.76 -17.42 6.76
CA THR A 149 -3.04 -16.84 7.90
C THR A 149 -1.75 -17.60 8.19
N ARG A 150 -0.99 -17.14 9.17
CA ARG A 150 0.19 -17.88 9.66
C ARG A 150 -0.16 -19.25 10.22
N GLU A 151 -1.37 -19.41 10.76
CA GLU A 151 -1.90 -20.67 11.23
C GLU A 151 -2.38 -21.60 10.09
N GLY A 152 -2.34 -21.13 8.85
CA GLY A 152 -2.67 -21.91 7.67
C GLY A 152 -4.16 -22.26 7.54
N ASN A 153 -5.06 -21.55 8.22
CA ASN A 153 -6.47 -21.91 8.30
C ASN A 153 -7.31 -21.53 7.08
N GLY A 154 -6.77 -20.87 6.08
CA GLY A 154 -7.38 -20.61 4.78
C GLY A 154 -8.81 -20.07 4.77
N ARG A 155 -9.26 -19.42 5.83
CA ARG A 155 -10.63 -18.92 5.99
C ARG A 155 -10.87 -17.65 5.22
N ALA A 156 -12.08 -17.56 4.66
CA ALA A 156 -12.51 -16.35 3.97
C ALA A 156 -12.85 -15.23 4.97
N LYS A 157 -12.52 -14.05 4.63
CA LYS A 157 -13.18 -12.78 4.80
C LYS A 157 -13.39 -12.16 6.17
N ILE A 158 -14.45 -12.54 6.90
CA ILE A 158 -14.85 -11.85 8.13
C ILE A 158 -13.77 -11.98 9.20
N ASN A 159 -13.14 -13.15 9.29
CA ASN A 159 -12.06 -13.38 10.23
C ASN A 159 -10.72 -12.82 9.75
N ALA A 160 -10.54 -12.66 8.44
CA ALA A 160 -9.32 -12.12 7.86
C ALA A 160 -9.14 -10.62 8.17
N SER A 161 -10.23 -9.85 8.25
CA SER A 161 -10.17 -8.43 8.57
C SER A 161 -9.57 -8.15 9.96
N ASN A 162 -9.80 -9.06 10.91
CA ASN A 162 -9.27 -8.93 12.27
C ASN A 162 -7.80 -9.35 12.42
N GLN A 163 -7.23 -9.94 11.37
CA GLN A 163 -5.84 -10.44 11.38
C GLN A 163 -4.89 -9.55 10.60
N SER A 164 -5.38 -8.51 9.97
CA SER A 164 -4.55 -7.52 9.30
C SER A 164 -4.03 -6.50 10.30
N PRO A 165 -2.71 -6.37 10.47
CA PRO A 165 -2.12 -5.35 11.35
C PRO A 165 -2.39 -3.92 10.88
N LEU A 166 -2.86 -3.74 9.65
CA LEU A 166 -3.21 -2.42 9.09
C LEU A 166 -4.67 -2.04 9.35
N VAL A 167 -5.43 -2.88 10.03
CA VAL A 167 -6.88 -2.73 10.20
C VAL A 167 -7.28 -2.67 11.68
N ASN A 168 -6.33 -2.85 12.57
CA ASN A 168 -6.52 -2.71 14.03
C ASN A 168 -6.20 -1.31 14.49
#